data_a213ede4c071fc87d3d7d2324640da0e
#
_entry.id   a213ede4c071fc87d3d7d2324640da0e
#
_cell.length_a   1.000
_cell.length_b   1.000
_cell.length_c   1.000
_cell.angle_alpha   90.00
_cell.angle_beta   90.00
_cell.angle_gamma   90.00
#
_symmetry.space_group_name_H-M   'P 1'
#
loop_
_entity.id
_entity.type
_entity.pdbx_description
1 polymer ?
#
loop_
_entity_poly.entity_id
_entity_poly.type
_entity_poly.pdbx_seq_one_letter_code
_entity_poly.pdbx_strand_id
1 'polypeptide(L)'
;MRRREFIDMILNSISDTFDIYHNYWFEGRKFVIYAYSYNKKDRFSTTDDAKLWDSKCYEHLFFINCDTLGMKELDDLYDFAVNKIEPHFVRGDGKLPAKNHMYTHISFIIITRNQVLPDVEKALKSKNYSKNYMFGARGFSNIRLACVTPSRYSVISNKAGTKIAEFLTEILLHICLLYTSPS
;
A
#
# COMPACT_ATOMS: atom_id res chain seq x y z
N MET A 1 -21.22 1.41 6.05
CA MET A 1 -20.12 2.42 6.16
C MET A 1 -19.84 3.04 4.82
N ARG A 2 -19.66 4.36 4.75
CA ARG A 2 -19.33 5.07 3.51
C ARG A 2 -17.83 4.99 3.25
N ARG A 3 -17.42 4.79 1.99
CA ARG A 3 -15.99 4.73 1.60
C ARG A 3 -15.19 5.95 2.08
N ARG A 4 -15.81 7.14 2.03
CA ARG A 4 -15.16 8.38 2.44
C ARG A 4 -14.80 8.37 3.93
N GLU A 5 -15.73 7.99 4.79
CA GLU A 5 -15.50 7.89 6.24
C GLU A 5 -14.33 6.93 6.55
N PHE A 6 -14.29 5.80 5.85
CA PHE A 6 -13.21 4.84 6.00
C PHE A 6 -11.85 5.41 5.58
N ILE A 7 -11.80 6.12 4.45
CA ILE A 7 -10.58 6.80 4.00
C ILE A 7 -10.14 7.85 5.01
N ASP A 8 -11.06 8.70 5.49
CA ASP A 8 -10.75 9.75 6.45
C ASP A 8 -10.14 9.16 7.76
N MET A 9 -10.63 8.01 8.21
CA MET A 9 -10.05 7.31 9.37
C MET A 9 -8.64 6.77 9.11
N ILE A 10 -8.40 6.19 7.92
CA ILE A 10 -7.05 5.77 7.54
C ILE A 10 -6.12 6.99 7.56
N LEU A 11 -6.50 8.08 6.91
CA LEU A 11 -5.68 9.29 6.81
C LEU A 11 -5.37 9.89 8.18
N ASN A 12 -6.36 9.99 9.05
CA ASN A 12 -6.14 10.46 10.43
C ASN A 12 -5.15 9.58 11.19
N SER A 13 -5.18 8.26 10.92
CA SER A 13 -4.28 7.31 11.58
C SER A 13 -2.84 7.36 11.09
N ILE A 14 -2.58 7.87 9.88
CA ILE A 14 -1.24 7.92 9.28
C ILE A 14 -0.68 9.34 9.17
N SER A 15 -1.46 10.39 9.45
CA SER A 15 -1.10 11.80 9.22
C SER A 15 0.19 12.25 9.92
N ASP A 16 0.52 11.66 11.08
CA ASP A 16 1.74 11.99 11.81
C ASP A 16 3.00 11.36 11.21
N THR A 17 2.83 10.37 10.35
CA THR A 17 3.94 9.56 9.80
C THR A 17 4.13 9.77 8.30
N PHE A 18 3.07 10.10 7.58
CA PHE A 18 3.08 10.24 6.13
C PHE A 18 2.75 11.66 5.70
N ASP A 19 3.44 12.14 4.66
CA ASP A 19 3.04 13.31 3.89
C ASP A 19 1.95 12.89 2.91
N ILE A 20 0.78 13.56 2.93
CA ILE A 20 -0.44 13.13 2.22
C ILE A 20 -0.74 14.08 1.07
N TYR A 21 -0.95 13.51 -0.12
CA TYR A 21 -1.28 14.23 -1.36
C TYR A 21 -2.60 13.71 -1.92
N HIS A 22 -3.56 14.61 -2.10
CA HIS A 22 -4.87 14.29 -2.68
C HIS A 22 -4.87 14.42 -4.20
N ASN A 23 -5.64 13.58 -4.89
CA ASN A 23 -5.78 13.60 -6.36
C ASN A 23 -4.43 13.55 -7.09
N TYR A 24 -3.58 12.65 -6.68
CA TYR A 24 -2.24 12.50 -7.21
C TYR A 24 -2.25 11.84 -8.61
N TRP A 25 -1.47 12.43 -9.54
CA TRP A 25 -1.30 11.89 -10.89
C TRP A 25 0.13 11.43 -11.10
N PHE A 26 0.27 10.23 -11.66
CA PHE A 26 1.57 9.70 -12.07
C PHE A 26 1.42 8.89 -13.36
N GLU A 27 2.23 9.19 -14.40
CA GLU A 27 2.25 8.49 -15.70
C GLU A 27 0.85 8.24 -16.27
N GLY A 28 -0.02 9.28 -16.26
CA GLY A 28 -1.38 9.22 -16.78
C GLY A 28 -2.39 8.48 -15.89
N ARG A 29 -1.98 7.94 -14.74
CA ARG A 29 -2.86 7.28 -13.79
C ARG A 29 -3.17 8.19 -12.60
N LYS A 30 -4.45 8.29 -12.25
CA LYS A 30 -4.92 9.03 -11.07
C LYS A 30 -5.04 8.10 -9.86
N PHE A 31 -4.49 8.55 -8.75
CA PHE A 31 -4.72 7.98 -7.42
C PHE A 31 -5.54 8.96 -6.58
N VAL A 32 -6.49 8.44 -5.80
CA VAL A 32 -7.33 9.28 -4.93
C VAL A 32 -6.46 9.99 -3.90
N ILE A 33 -5.50 9.25 -3.36
CA ILE A 33 -4.50 9.71 -2.40
C ILE A 33 -3.18 9.02 -2.72
N TYR A 34 -2.11 9.76 -2.55
CA TYR A 34 -0.75 9.25 -2.43
C TYR A 34 -0.21 9.69 -1.07
N ALA A 35 0.37 8.78 -0.32
CA ALA A 35 1.01 9.10 0.94
C ALA A 35 2.46 8.59 0.93
N TYR A 36 3.38 9.39 1.47
CA TYR A 36 4.80 9.15 1.41
C TYR A 36 5.44 9.29 2.79
N SER A 37 6.31 8.36 3.13
CA SER A 37 7.14 8.43 4.33
C SER A 37 8.59 8.11 4.01
N TYR A 38 9.50 8.86 4.62
CA TYR A 38 10.94 8.71 4.46
C TYR A 38 11.63 8.70 5.82
N ASN A 39 12.42 7.67 6.10
CA ASN A 39 13.21 7.49 7.33
C ASN A 39 12.42 7.71 8.65
N LYS A 40 11.10 7.79 8.57
CA LYS A 40 10.23 7.80 9.74
C LYS A 40 10.05 6.35 10.20
N LYS A 41 9.76 6.15 11.47
CA LYS A 41 9.53 4.82 12.05
C LYS A 41 8.47 4.09 11.21
N ASP A 42 8.89 3.01 10.56
CA ASP A 42 8.03 2.24 9.66
C ASP A 42 6.85 1.64 10.45
N ARG A 43 5.64 2.10 10.15
CA ARG A 43 4.41 1.61 10.80
C ARG A 43 4.05 0.19 10.36
N PHE A 44 4.49 -0.21 9.17
CA PHE A 44 4.12 -1.49 8.55
C PHE A 44 5.31 -2.43 8.35
N SER A 45 6.50 -2.08 8.84
CA SER A 45 7.68 -2.94 8.80
C SER A 45 7.82 -3.75 10.09
N THR A 46 8.37 -4.95 9.95
CA THR A 46 8.72 -5.83 11.06
C THR A 46 10.19 -5.72 11.46
N THR A 47 10.98 -4.92 10.74
CA THR A 47 12.43 -4.83 10.98
C THR A 47 12.75 -3.65 11.89
N ASP A 48 13.25 -3.96 13.10
CA ASP A 48 13.81 -3.00 14.05
C ASP A 48 15.17 -2.39 13.59
N ASP A 49 15.62 -2.74 12.38
CA ASP A 49 16.96 -2.42 11.87
C ASP A 49 17.10 -1.00 11.30
N ALA A 50 16.12 -0.12 11.47
CA ALA A 50 16.18 1.30 11.09
C ALA A 50 17.21 2.11 11.91
N LYS A 51 18.11 1.44 12.64
CA LYS A 51 19.13 2.07 13.52
C LYS A 51 20.45 2.41 12.83
N LEU A 52 20.59 2.15 11.55
CA LEU A 52 21.78 2.60 10.81
C LEU A 52 21.55 4.04 10.34
N TRP A 53 22.22 4.96 10.97
CA TRP A 53 22.12 6.43 10.88
C TRP A 53 22.15 7.03 9.46
N ASP A 54 22.49 6.27 8.43
CA ASP A 54 22.59 6.72 7.03
C ASP A 54 21.70 5.91 6.07
N SER A 55 20.86 5.02 6.58
CA SER A 55 20.01 4.15 5.75
C SER A 55 18.77 4.87 5.27
N LYS A 56 18.46 4.74 3.97
CA LYS A 56 17.27 5.32 3.32
C LYS A 56 16.17 4.29 3.20
N CYS A 57 15.10 4.52 3.93
CA CYS A 57 13.90 3.70 3.98
C CYS A 57 12.72 4.51 3.46
N TYR A 58 11.99 3.96 2.50
CA TYR A 58 10.90 4.65 1.85
C TYR A 58 9.62 3.83 1.92
N GLU A 59 8.52 4.51 2.15
CA GLU A 59 7.19 3.92 2.09
C GLU A 59 6.24 4.78 1.25
N HIS A 60 5.63 4.17 0.25
CA HIS A 60 4.70 4.80 -0.68
C HIS A 60 3.36 4.08 -0.61
N LEU A 61 2.30 4.80 -0.28
CA LEU A 61 0.93 4.30 -0.25
C LEU A 61 0.12 4.94 -1.38
N PHE A 62 -0.44 4.14 -2.26
CA PHE A 62 -1.30 4.57 -3.36
C PHE A 62 -2.73 4.07 -3.12
N PHE A 63 -3.67 5.01 -3.00
CA PHE A 63 -5.07 4.69 -2.75
C PHE A 63 -5.87 4.74 -4.04
N ILE A 64 -6.64 3.68 -4.28
CA ILE A 64 -7.48 3.50 -5.47
C ILE A 64 -8.89 3.21 -5.03
N ASN A 65 -9.85 3.96 -5.58
CA ASN A 65 -11.26 3.69 -5.44
C ASN A 65 -11.79 3.07 -6.73
N CYS A 66 -12.44 1.92 -6.62
CA CYS A 66 -13.21 1.33 -7.71
C CYS A 66 -14.51 0.73 -7.20
N ASP A 67 -15.47 0.52 -8.08
CA ASP A 67 -16.69 -0.16 -7.68
C ASP A 67 -16.49 -1.67 -7.61
N THR A 68 -15.77 -2.23 -8.54
CA THR A 68 -15.39 -3.64 -8.59
C THR A 68 -13.94 -3.76 -9.03
N LEU A 69 -13.18 -4.62 -8.37
CA LEU A 69 -11.83 -5.00 -8.81
C LEU A 69 -11.98 -6.26 -9.67
N GLY A 70 -11.70 -6.13 -10.97
CA GLY A 70 -11.64 -7.25 -11.90
C GLY A 70 -10.22 -7.76 -12.14
N MET A 71 -10.09 -8.87 -12.85
CA MET A 71 -8.79 -9.49 -13.16
C MET A 71 -7.92 -8.53 -13.98
N LYS A 72 -8.50 -7.92 -15.02
CA LYS A 72 -7.79 -6.98 -15.89
C LYS A 72 -7.27 -5.78 -15.11
N GLU A 73 -8.10 -5.17 -14.29
CA GLU A 73 -7.72 -4.00 -13.47
C GLU A 73 -6.60 -4.34 -12.48
N LEU A 74 -6.64 -5.55 -11.90
CA LEU A 74 -5.59 -6.05 -11.02
C LEU A 74 -4.27 -6.24 -11.76
N ASP A 75 -4.30 -6.88 -12.93
CA ASP A 75 -3.11 -7.12 -13.75
C ASP A 75 -2.53 -5.80 -14.27
N ASP A 76 -3.35 -4.90 -14.82
CA ASP A 76 -2.94 -3.57 -15.28
C ASP A 76 -2.31 -2.74 -14.14
N LEU A 77 -2.85 -2.82 -12.93
CA LEU A 77 -2.29 -2.14 -11.76
C LEU A 77 -0.94 -2.71 -11.36
N TYR A 78 -0.85 -4.03 -11.34
CA TYR A 78 0.39 -4.72 -10.95
C TYR A 78 1.51 -4.47 -11.96
N ASP A 79 1.20 -4.55 -13.25
CA ASP A 79 2.15 -4.25 -14.32
C ASP A 79 2.60 -2.78 -14.28
N PHE A 80 1.69 -1.86 -13.99
CA PHE A 80 2.01 -0.45 -13.80
C PHE A 80 2.95 -0.25 -12.59
N ALA A 81 2.70 -0.97 -11.49
CA ALA A 81 3.55 -0.92 -10.32
C ALA A 81 4.98 -1.39 -10.61
N VAL A 82 5.13 -2.51 -11.32
CA VAL A 82 6.44 -3.10 -11.66
C VAL A 82 7.18 -2.26 -12.70
N ASN A 83 6.48 -1.76 -13.73
CA ASN A 83 7.12 -1.17 -14.92
C ASN A 83 7.21 0.36 -14.87
N LYS A 84 6.46 1.04 -14.00
CA LYS A 84 6.43 2.50 -13.89
C LYS A 84 6.77 3.00 -12.49
N ILE A 85 6.10 2.49 -11.47
CA ILE A 85 6.27 2.99 -10.10
C ILE A 85 7.62 2.54 -9.52
N GLU A 86 7.96 1.25 -9.60
CA GLU A 86 9.24 0.75 -9.09
C GLU A 86 10.45 1.46 -9.73
N PRO A 87 10.56 1.56 -11.06
CA PRO A 87 11.69 2.25 -11.66
C PRO A 87 11.84 3.70 -11.20
N HIS A 88 10.75 4.43 -11.12
CA HIS A 88 10.76 5.83 -10.74
C HIS A 88 11.03 6.05 -9.26
N PHE A 89 10.21 5.46 -8.38
CA PHE A 89 10.25 5.74 -6.94
C PHE A 89 11.37 5.03 -6.20
N VAL A 90 11.87 3.91 -6.73
CA VAL A 90 12.97 3.16 -6.09
C VAL A 90 14.32 3.54 -6.68
N ARG A 91 14.41 3.66 -7.99
CA ARG A 91 15.69 3.81 -8.71
C ARG A 91 15.91 5.19 -9.32
N GLY A 92 14.93 6.12 -9.21
CA GLY A 92 14.99 7.44 -9.86
C GLY A 92 15.20 7.34 -11.36
N ASP A 93 14.52 6.37 -12.00
CA ASP A 93 14.64 6.01 -13.44
C ASP A 93 16.03 5.51 -13.85
N GLY A 94 16.92 5.28 -12.87
CA GLY A 94 18.23 4.69 -13.09
C GLY A 94 18.22 3.16 -13.06
N LYS A 95 19.42 2.56 -13.10
CA LYS A 95 19.57 1.10 -13.00
C LYS A 95 19.51 0.59 -11.58
N LEU A 96 19.94 1.38 -10.61
CA LEU A 96 20.10 0.99 -9.21
C LEU A 96 19.62 2.11 -8.28
N PRO A 97 19.13 1.77 -7.07
CA PRO A 97 18.84 2.74 -6.03
C PRO A 97 20.11 3.46 -5.52
N ALA A 98 19.92 4.50 -4.72
CA ALA A 98 20.99 5.22 -4.04
C ALA A 98 21.87 4.27 -3.20
N LYS A 99 23.14 4.68 -2.92
CA LYS A 99 24.13 3.82 -2.23
C LYS A 99 23.67 3.35 -0.85
N ASN A 100 22.99 4.20 -0.12
CA ASN A 100 22.51 3.95 1.24
C ASN A 100 21.03 3.56 1.29
N HIS A 101 20.44 3.17 0.15
CA HIS A 101 19.08 2.64 0.08
C HIS A 101 19.01 1.29 0.82
N MET A 102 18.06 1.17 1.75
CA MET A 102 17.82 -0.04 2.53
C MET A 102 16.57 -0.76 2.01
N TYR A 103 15.45 -0.07 1.95
CA TYR A 103 14.23 -0.62 1.36
C TYR A 103 13.30 0.47 0.81
N THR A 104 12.46 0.05 -0.13
CA THR A 104 11.28 0.79 -0.57
C THR A 104 10.07 -0.13 -0.59
N HIS A 105 9.05 0.21 0.17
CA HIS A 105 7.76 -0.45 0.11
C HIS A 105 6.80 0.35 -0.76
N ILE A 106 6.25 -0.31 -1.78
CA ILE A 106 5.22 0.24 -2.67
C ILE A 106 3.92 -0.47 -2.33
N SER A 107 2.96 0.27 -1.80
CA SER A 107 1.73 -0.29 -1.26
C SER A 107 0.51 0.27 -1.99
N PHE A 108 -0.38 -0.61 -2.44
CA PHE A 108 -1.65 -0.23 -3.03
C PHE A 108 -2.77 -0.61 -2.07
N ILE A 109 -3.56 0.38 -1.68
CA ILE A 109 -4.79 0.23 -0.89
C ILE A 109 -5.97 0.42 -1.84
N ILE A 110 -6.57 -0.68 -2.25
CA ILE A 110 -7.68 -0.73 -3.20
C ILE A 110 -8.98 -0.79 -2.41
N ILE A 111 -9.83 0.22 -2.56
CA ILE A 111 -11.09 0.33 -1.81
C ILE A 111 -12.24 0.08 -2.76
N THR A 112 -12.94 -1.04 -2.58
CA THR A 112 -14.03 -1.47 -3.46
C THR A 112 -15.40 -1.23 -2.82
N ARG A 113 -16.43 -1.08 -3.67
CA ARG A 113 -17.82 -1.10 -3.24
C ARG A 113 -18.36 -2.51 -3.16
N ASN A 114 -18.05 -3.31 -4.18
CA ASN A 114 -18.50 -4.67 -4.31
C ASN A 114 -17.43 -5.64 -3.82
N GLN A 115 -17.87 -6.80 -3.35
CA GLN A 115 -16.97 -7.86 -2.94
C GLN A 115 -16.13 -8.36 -4.13
N VAL A 116 -14.87 -8.65 -3.87
CA VAL A 116 -13.96 -9.22 -4.86
C VAL A 116 -14.36 -10.66 -5.12
N LEU A 117 -14.35 -11.06 -6.39
CA LEU A 117 -14.64 -12.44 -6.78
C LEU A 117 -13.51 -13.38 -6.37
N PRO A 118 -13.81 -14.67 -6.09
CA PRO A 118 -12.82 -15.63 -5.58
C PRO A 118 -11.58 -15.85 -6.48
N ASP A 119 -11.75 -15.78 -7.79
CA ASP A 119 -10.65 -15.90 -8.76
C ASP A 119 -9.72 -14.67 -8.72
N VAL A 120 -10.28 -13.47 -8.60
CA VAL A 120 -9.53 -12.22 -8.45
C VAL A 120 -8.83 -12.17 -7.09
N GLU A 121 -9.50 -12.62 -6.02
CA GLU A 121 -8.89 -12.74 -4.70
C GLU A 121 -7.69 -13.69 -4.73
N LYS A 122 -7.83 -14.86 -5.35
CA LYS A 122 -6.73 -15.82 -5.53
C LYS A 122 -5.58 -15.22 -6.32
N ALA A 123 -5.88 -14.49 -7.41
CA ALA A 123 -4.89 -13.81 -8.22
C ALA A 123 -4.16 -12.71 -7.42
N LEU A 124 -4.88 -11.88 -6.66
CA LEU A 124 -4.27 -10.85 -5.81
C LEU A 124 -3.32 -11.45 -4.78
N LYS A 125 -3.74 -12.52 -4.09
CA LYS A 125 -2.92 -13.24 -3.10
C LYS A 125 -1.66 -13.85 -3.71
N SER A 126 -1.68 -14.23 -4.97
CA SER A 126 -0.55 -14.83 -5.69
C SER A 126 0.46 -13.80 -6.20
N LYS A 127 0.09 -12.53 -6.33
CA LYS A 127 1.01 -11.46 -6.77
C LYS A 127 2.13 -11.31 -5.75
N ASN A 128 3.36 -11.57 -6.17
CA ASN A 128 4.51 -11.51 -5.28
C ASN A 128 5.69 -10.86 -6.00
N TYR A 129 5.93 -9.60 -5.69
CA TYR A 129 7.09 -8.87 -6.18
C TYR A 129 8.00 -8.49 -5.03
N SER A 130 9.24 -8.97 -5.11
CA SER A 130 10.34 -8.55 -4.26
C SER A 130 11.61 -8.55 -5.09
N LYS A 131 12.34 -7.45 -5.06
CA LYS A 131 13.56 -7.27 -5.84
C LYS A 131 14.69 -6.82 -4.94
N ASN A 132 15.76 -7.60 -4.91
CA ASN A 132 17.02 -7.22 -4.28
C ASN A 132 17.93 -6.54 -5.30
N TYR A 133 18.60 -5.48 -4.88
CA TYR A 133 19.53 -4.73 -5.72
C TYR A 133 20.97 -5.05 -5.33
N MET A 134 21.78 -5.46 -6.30
CA MET A 134 23.18 -5.89 -6.08
C MET A 134 23.29 -6.91 -4.93
N PHE A 135 22.54 -8.01 -4.99
CA PHE A 135 22.50 -9.05 -3.96
C PHE A 135 22.21 -8.52 -2.53
N GLY A 136 21.44 -7.44 -2.43
CA GLY A 136 21.10 -6.79 -1.17
C GLY A 136 22.03 -5.64 -0.76
N ALA A 137 23.19 -5.44 -1.41
CA ALA A 137 24.09 -4.33 -1.11
C ALA A 137 23.49 -2.93 -1.37
N ARG A 138 22.42 -2.86 -2.13
CA ARG A 138 21.61 -1.66 -2.40
C ARG A 138 20.16 -1.83 -1.93
N GLY A 139 19.97 -2.71 -0.93
CA GLY A 139 18.68 -2.97 -0.33
C GLY A 139 17.70 -3.71 -1.23
N PHE A 140 16.42 -3.54 -0.96
CA PHE A 140 15.34 -4.21 -1.69
C PHE A 140 14.10 -3.33 -1.86
N SER A 141 13.21 -3.75 -2.75
CA SER A 141 11.85 -3.22 -2.86
C SER A 141 10.83 -4.34 -2.93
N ASN A 142 9.61 -4.08 -2.51
CA ASN A 142 8.48 -4.98 -2.69
C ASN A 142 7.19 -4.24 -3.03
N ILE A 143 6.24 -4.97 -3.61
CA ILE A 143 4.89 -4.47 -3.89
C ILE A 143 3.91 -5.15 -2.94
N ARG A 144 3.23 -4.33 -2.16
CA ARG A 144 2.20 -4.70 -1.19
C ARG A 144 0.84 -4.38 -1.77
N LEU A 145 -0.04 -5.36 -1.82
CA LEU A 145 -1.42 -5.18 -2.27
C LEU A 145 -2.37 -5.47 -1.12
N ALA A 146 -3.28 -4.56 -0.85
CA ALA A 146 -4.40 -4.77 0.05
C ALA A 146 -5.68 -4.26 -0.60
N CYS A 147 -6.71 -5.09 -0.65
CA CYS A 147 -8.03 -4.70 -1.13
C CYS A 147 -9.04 -4.81 0.00
N VAL A 148 -9.80 -3.75 0.21
CA VAL A 148 -10.80 -3.65 1.27
C VAL A 148 -12.17 -3.34 0.69
N THR A 149 -13.18 -4.09 1.14
CA THR A 149 -14.60 -3.82 0.87
C THR A 149 -15.27 -3.42 2.19
N PRO A 150 -15.32 -2.12 2.52
CA PRO A 150 -15.75 -1.67 3.84
C PRO A 150 -17.19 -2.07 4.20
N SER A 151 -18.09 -2.11 3.21
CA SER A 151 -19.49 -2.53 3.41
C SER A 151 -19.65 -4.01 3.77
N ARG A 152 -18.61 -4.82 3.54
CA ARG A 152 -18.57 -6.27 3.83
C ARG A 152 -17.60 -6.64 4.93
N TYR A 153 -16.93 -5.65 5.52
CA TYR A 153 -15.86 -5.87 6.52
C TYR A 153 -14.79 -6.86 6.02
N SER A 154 -14.52 -6.84 4.72
CA SER A 154 -13.59 -7.78 4.07
C SER A 154 -12.30 -7.08 3.71
N VAL A 155 -11.18 -7.67 4.11
CA VAL A 155 -9.83 -7.26 3.70
C VAL A 155 -9.09 -8.47 3.17
N ILE A 156 -8.50 -8.32 2.00
CA ILE A 156 -7.63 -9.32 1.37
C ILE A 156 -6.30 -8.68 1.00
N SER A 157 -5.21 -9.45 1.05
CA SER A 157 -3.89 -8.94 0.67
C SER A 157 -3.02 -10.03 0.05
N ASN A 158 -1.98 -9.60 -0.65
CA ASN A 158 -0.86 -10.49 -0.96
C ASN A 158 0.01 -10.68 0.30
N LYS A 159 0.97 -11.61 0.25
CA LYS A 159 1.84 -11.92 1.39
C LYS A 159 2.60 -10.69 1.90
N ALA A 160 3.12 -9.84 1.02
CA ALA A 160 3.84 -8.63 1.40
C ALA A 160 2.94 -7.57 2.05
N GLY A 161 1.63 -7.56 1.73
CA GLY A 161 0.63 -6.61 2.22
C GLY A 161 -0.02 -6.98 3.55
N THR A 162 0.38 -8.08 4.20
CA THR A 162 -0.27 -8.60 5.42
C THR A 162 -0.40 -7.54 6.53
N LYS A 163 0.66 -6.78 6.80
CA LYS A 163 0.63 -5.73 7.83
C LYS A 163 -0.35 -4.59 7.51
N ILE A 164 -0.48 -4.24 6.24
CA ILE A 164 -1.47 -3.25 5.80
C ILE A 164 -2.88 -3.82 5.97
N ALA A 165 -3.09 -5.10 5.64
CA ALA A 165 -4.38 -5.75 5.83
C ALA A 165 -4.78 -5.83 7.31
N GLU A 166 -3.85 -6.13 8.21
CA GLU A 166 -4.06 -6.09 9.67
C GLU A 166 -4.51 -4.68 10.11
N PHE A 167 -3.78 -3.64 9.71
CA PHE A 167 -4.12 -2.24 10.01
C PHE A 167 -5.50 -1.83 9.47
N LEU A 168 -5.83 -2.18 8.21
CA LEU A 168 -7.15 -1.89 7.66
C LEU A 168 -8.27 -2.64 8.38
N THR A 169 -8.00 -3.86 8.84
CA THR A 169 -8.95 -4.65 9.63
C THR A 169 -9.20 -4.02 10.99
N GLU A 170 -8.16 -3.53 11.66
CA GLU A 170 -8.29 -2.82 12.94
C GLU A 170 -9.18 -1.57 12.80
N ILE A 171 -8.98 -0.78 11.73
CA ILE A 171 -9.83 0.38 11.46
C ILE A 171 -11.29 -0.04 11.24
N LEU A 172 -11.54 -1.11 10.45
CA LEU A 172 -12.89 -1.63 10.24
C LEU A 172 -13.57 -2.05 11.55
N LEU A 173 -12.84 -2.74 12.43
CA LEU A 173 -13.35 -3.19 13.72
C LEU A 173 -13.63 -2.03 14.67
N HIS A 174 -12.76 -1.03 14.69
CA HIS A 174 -12.96 0.18 15.49
C HIS A 174 -14.26 0.90 15.12
N ILE A 175 -14.54 1.01 13.84
CA ILE A 175 -15.79 1.60 13.32
C ILE A 175 -17.01 0.78 13.79
N CYS A 176 -16.94 -0.55 13.71
CA CYS A 176 -18.03 -1.39 14.20
C CYS A 176 -18.38 -1.06 15.66
N LEU A 177 -17.38 -0.93 16.52
CA LEU A 177 -17.58 -0.63 17.94
C LEU A 177 -18.23 0.75 18.17
N LEU A 178 -17.87 1.75 17.38
CA LEU A 178 -18.46 3.10 17.47
C LEU A 178 -19.96 3.11 17.11
N TYR A 179 -20.38 2.27 16.15
CA TYR A 179 -21.78 2.20 15.71
C TYR A 179 -22.64 1.19 16.48
N THR A 180 -22.04 0.32 17.31
CA THR A 180 -22.77 -0.68 18.12
C THR A 180 -22.87 -0.31 19.58
N SER A 181 -22.27 0.80 20.04
CA SER A 181 -22.44 1.27 21.42
C SER A 181 -23.87 1.79 21.58
N PRO A 182 -24.72 1.18 22.46
CA PRO A 182 -26.06 1.71 22.74
C PRO A 182 -25.91 3.05 23.45
N SER A 183 -26.66 4.03 22.99
CA SER A 183 -26.90 5.32 23.68
C SER A 183 -27.59 5.10 25.01
#